data_51a4aa3c6f414c324b3f91d6ef0bec68
#
_entry.id   51a4aa3c6f414c324b3f91d6ef0bec68
#
_cell.length_a   1.000
_cell.length_b   1.000
_cell.length_c   1.000
_cell.angle_alpha   90.00
_cell.angle_beta   90.00
_cell.angle_gamma   90.00
#
_symmetry.space_group_name_H-M   'P 1'
#
loop_
_entity.id
_entity.type
_entity.pdbx_description
1 polymer ?
#
loop_
_entity_poly.entity_id
_entity_poly.type
_entity_poly.pdbx_seq_one_letter_code
_entity_poly.pdbx_strand_id
1 'polypeptide(L)'
;QRQMCIRDRYKTSIQNGEAKVLAMDVKGPFVRKRRDVVLKVENGIVLPDTEQDVAMVSVLERFGRNGNKSLAFCSGWKLKKGAMASSAAPDDNNLVVMGVNAEDMSIAVNYLIEQGGGQVVVADGEILEFLPLPVGGIVSDREPEEIAAHEKLIDQAARSLGSDLPDPMMYMFFLPITAIPDYAITDAGPVDYVALTTFDPILEVVEK
;
A
#
# COMPACT_ATOMS: atom_id res chain seq x y z
N GLN A 1 6.27 0.43 21.97
CA GLN A 1 5.81 0.32 20.58
C GLN A 1 6.97 0.68 19.66
N ARG A 2 7.43 -0.27 18.84
CA ARG A 2 8.48 0.02 17.87
C ARG A 2 7.84 0.77 16.71
N GLN A 3 8.26 2.01 16.47
CA GLN A 3 7.95 2.73 15.24
C GLN A 3 8.24 1.84 14.04
N MET A 4 7.26 1.72 13.16
CA MET A 4 7.34 0.84 12.00
C MET A 4 8.26 1.45 10.95
N CYS A 5 9.42 0.85 10.72
CA CYS A 5 10.27 1.25 9.61
C CYS A 5 9.91 0.43 8.36
N ILE A 6 9.13 1.02 7.48
CA ILE A 6 8.75 0.39 6.20
C ILE A 6 9.96 0.29 5.26
N ARG A 7 10.90 1.23 5.33
CA ARG A 7 12.14 1.23 4.52
C ARG A 7 12.91 -0.08 4.58
N ASP A 8 12.94 -0.73 5.74
CA ASP A 8 13.71 -1.96 5.92
C ASP A 8 13.22 -3.15 5.10
N ARG A 9 12.05 -3.05 4.48
CA ARG A 9 11.45 -4.13 3.68
C ARG A 9 11.79 -4.06 2.19
N TYR A 10 12.10 -2.88 1.67
CA TYR A 10 12.48 -2.69 0.26
C TYR A 10 14.00 -2.81 0.06
N LYS A 11 14.71 -3.52 0.95
CA LYS A 11 16.16 -3.73 0.91
C LYS A 11 16.55 -4.80 -0.10
N THR A 12 17.70 -4.56 -0.73
CA THR A 12 18.36 -5.49 -1.63
C THR A 12 19.77 -5.84 -1.14
N SER A 13 20.40 -6.81 -1.82
CA SER A 13 21.80 -7.20 -1.56
C SER A 13 22.83 -6.20 -2.10
N ILE A 14 22.45 -5.32 -3.02
CA ILE A 14 23.32 -4.30 -3.63
C ILE A 14 23.08 -2.94 -2.97
N GLN A 15 24.11 -2.07 -2.96
CA GLN A 15 24.00 -0.72 -2.39
C GLN A 15 23.39 0.27 -3.39
N ASN A 16 23.88 0.27 -4.61
CA ASN A 16 23.39 1.15 -5.68
C ASN A 16 23.33 0.38 -6.98
N GLY A 17 22.33 0.71 -7.81
CA GLY A 17 22.13 0.03 -9.08
C GLY A 17 20.68 0.03 -9.53
N GLU A 18 20.26 -1.08 -10.08
CA GLU A 18 18.90 -1.27 -10.58
C GLU A 18 18.33 -2.61 -10.10
N ALA A 19 17.04 -2.64 -9.86
CA ALA A 19 16.27 -3.84 -9.56
C ALA A 19 15.15 -4.03 -10.59
N LYS A 20 15.09 -5.21 -11.19
CA LYS A 20 13.91 -5.63 -11.96
C LYS A 20 12.88 -6.15 -10.98
N VAL A 21 11.70 -5.56 -10.98
CA VAL A 21 10.61 -5.91 -10.07
C VAL A 21 9.34 -6.30 -10.83
N LEU A 22 8.51 -7.14 -10.21
CA LEU A 22 7.14 -7.36 -10.62
C LEU A 22 6.25 -6.34 -9.91
N ALA A 23 5.62 -5.44 -10.67
CA ALA A 23 4.57 -4.56 -10.20
C ALA A 23 3.19 -5.14 -10.57
N MET A 24 2.26 -5.08 -9.63
CA MET A 24 0.86 -5.38 -9.88
C MET A 24 0.22 -4.20 -10.62
N ASP A 25 -0.03 -4.35 -11.91
CA ASP A 25 -0.61 -3.31 -12.76
C ASP A 25 -2.13 -3.33 -12.67
N VAL A 26 -2.70 -2.39 -11.97
CA VAL A 26 -4.13 -2.29 -11.70
C VAL A 26 -4.82 -1.59 -12.86
N LYS A 27 -5.68 -2.33 -13.55
CA LYS A 27 -6.47 -1.86 -14.70
C LYS A 27 -7.94 -1.62 -14.35
N GLY A 28 -8.32 -1.96 -13.13
CA GLY A 28 -9.66 -1.82 -12.59
C GLY A 28 -9.73 -2.46 -11.21
N PRO A 29 -10.83 -2.32 -10.45
CA PRO A 29 -10.91 -2.80 -9.07
C PRO A 29 -10.68 -4.31 -8.95
N PHE A 30 -11.02 -5.07 -10.01
CA PHE A 30 -10.91 -6.53 -10.04
C PHE A 30 -9.92 -7.04 -11.09
N VAL A 31 -9.05 -6.18 -11.64
CA VAL A 31 -8.10 -6.56 -12.71
C VAL A 31 -6.71 -6.11 -12.34
N ARG A 32 -5.84 -7.09 -12.07
CA ARG A 32 -4.43 -6.88 -11.74
C ARG A 32 -3.57 -7.73 -12.67
N LYS A 33 -2.69 -7.09 -13.41
CA LYS A 33 -1.83 -7.77 -14.39
C LYS A 33 -0.36 -7.64 -14.00
N ARG A 34 0.44 -8.57 -14.46
CA ARG A 34 1.89 -8.49 -14.32
C ARG A 34 2.45 -7.35 -15.16
N ARG A 35 3.32 -6.56 -14.56
CA ARG A 35 4.15 -5.58 -15.22
C ARG A 35 5.56 -5.67 -14.65
N ASP A 36 6.51 -6.09 -15.48
CA ASP A 36 7.93 -6.06 -15.10
C ASP A 36 8.46 -4.64 -15.35
N VAL A 37 9.11 -4.06 -14.35
CA VAL A 37 9.71 -2.72 -14.42
C VAL A 37 11.11 -2.75 -13.83
N VAL A 38 11.95 -1.80 -14.26
CA VAL A 38 13.29 -1.60 -13.70
C VAL A 38 13.23 -0.35 -12.83
N LEU A 39 13.56 -0.50 -11.56
CA LEU A 39 13.58 0.56 -10.56
C LEU A 39 14.99 0.82 -10.07
N LYS A 40 15.25 2.04 -9.64
CA LYS A 40 16.52 2.45 -9.06
C LYS A 40 16.71 1.85 -7.66
N VAL A 41 17.94 1.45 -7.36
CA VAL A 41 18.38 1.07 -6.01
C VAL A 41 19.33 2.13 -5.49
N GLU A 42 19.03 2.70 -4.33
CA GLU A 42 19.90 3.64 -3.62
C GLU A 42 20.04 3.24 -2.15
N ASN A 43 21.28 3.18 -1.66
CA ASN A 43 21.59 2.79 -0.29
C ASN A 43 20.95 1.46 0.11
N GLY A 44 20.91 0.50 -0.82
CA GLY A 44 20.33 -0.82 -0.60
C GLY A 44 18.80 -0.88 -0.65
N ILE A 45 18.12 0.19 -1.04
CA ILE A 45 16.65 0.28 -1.07
C ILE A 45 16.16 0.45 -2.50
N VAL A 46 15.20 -0.37 -2.92
CA VAL A 46 14.48 -0.19 -4.19
C VAL A 46 13.51 0.97 -4.03
N LEU A 47 13.65 1.97 -4.90
CA LEU A 47 12.82 3.18 -4.85
C LEU A 47 11.60 3.06 -5.76
N PRO A 48 10.46 3.65 -5.39
CA PRO A 48 9.33 3.83 -6.30
C PRO A 48 9.72 4.78 -7.43
N ASP A 49 8.95 4.76 -8.52
CA ASP A 49 9.18 5.64 -9.67
C ASP A 49 7.84 6.23 -10.14
N THR A 50 7.63 7.50 -9.84
CA THR A 50 6.39 8.21 -10.18
C THR A 50 6.25 8.50 -11.67
N GLU A 51 7.35 8.52 -12.43
CA GLU A 51 7.31 8.72 -13.88
C GLU A 51 6.89 7.43 -14.59
N GLN A 52 7.29 6.29 -14.04
CA GLN A 52 6.85 4.97 -14.50
C GLN A 52 5.49 4.56 -13.88
N ASP A 53 4.86 5.42 -13.06
CA ASP A 53 3.66 5.08 -12.30
C ASP A 53 3.84 3.81 -11.44
N VAL A 54 4.90 3.77 -10.62
CA VAL A 54 5.16 2.66 -9.71
C VAL A 54 5.22 3.16 -8.28
N ALA A 55 4.28 2.70 -7.46
CA ALA A 55 4.21 2.94 -6.03
C ALA A 55 4.62 1.69 -5.23
N MET A 56 5.06 1.90 -4.00
CA MET A 56 5.25 0.86 -3.00
C MET A 56 3.92 0.50 -2.34
N VAL A 57 3.71 -0.77 -2.01
CA VAL A 57 2.59 -1.23 -1.20
C VAL A 57 3.07 -2.24 -0.17
N SER A 58 2.52 -2.16 1.05
CA SER A 58 2.79 -3.11 2.13
C SER A 58 1.49 -3.52 2.83
N VAL A 59 1.44 -4.78 3.25
CA VAL A 59 0.42 -5.29 4.17
C VAL A 59 1.09 -5.71 5.47
N LEU A 60 0.51 -5.26 6.60
CA LEU A 60 1.08 -5.42 7.92
C LEU A 60 0.08 -6.13 8.83
N GLU A 61 0.49 -7.24 9.41
CA GLU A 61 -0.29 -7.95 10.41
C GLU A 61 -0.52 -7.04 11.64
N ARG A 62 -1.79 -6.84 12.02
CA ARG A 62 -2.17 -5.90 13.08
C ARG A 62 -2.79 -6.54 14.32
N PHE A 63 -3.04 -7.84 14.31
CA PHE A 63 -3.71 -8.55 15.40
C PHE A 63 -2.74 -9.14 16.44
N GLY A 64 -1.43 -8.91 16.26
CA GLY A 64 -0.39 -9.39 17.18
C GLY A 64 -0.12 -10.89 17.10
N ARG A 65 -0.46 -11.56 16.00
CA ARG A 65 -0.30 -13.00 15.82
C ARG A 65 1.12 -13.40 15.44
N ASN A 66 1.69 -12.75 14.43
CA ASN A 66 2.99 -13.12 13.85
C ASN A 66 3.90 -11.93 13.58
N GLY A 67 3.33 -10.70 13.53
CA GLY A 67 4.07 -9.48 13.21
C GLY A 67 4.59 -9.42 11.77
N ASN A 68 4.00 -10.20 10.87
CA ASN A 68 4.36 -10.23 9.47
C ASN A 68 4.16 -8.88 8.80
N LYS A 69 5.00 -8.64 7.81
CA LYS A 69 4.95 -7.47 6.94
C LYS A 69 5.40 -7.91 5.56
N SER A 70 4.64 -7.57 4.57
CA SER A 70 5.00 -7.84 3.18
C SER A 70 5.27 -6.56 2.43
N LEU A 71 5.86 -6.72 1.27
CA LEU A 71 6.05 -5.64 0.32
C LEU A 71 5.65 -6.10 -1.09
N ALA A 72 5.21 -5.14 -1.89
CA ALA A 72 5.05 -5.29 -3.33
C ALA A 72 5.18 -3.93 -4.01
N PHE A 73 5.10 -3.93 -5.33
CA PHE A 73 5.01 -2.72 -6.15
C PHE A 73 3.69 -2.74 -6.90
N CYS A 74 3.08 -1.58 -7.05
CA CYS A 74 1.84 -1.40 -7.80
C CYS A 74 1.96 -0.29 -8.82
N SER A 75 1.25 -0.41 -9.94
CA SER A 75 1.03 0.67 -10.91
C SER A 75 -0.45 0.84 -11.23
N GLY A 76 -0.83 1.94 -11.86
CA GLY A 76 -2.21 2.28 -12.17
C GLY A 76 -2.83 3.33 -11.25
N TRP A 77 -2.10 3.81 -10.22
CA TRP A 77 -2.57 4.87 -9.31
C TRP A 77 -2.15 6.27 -9.71
N LYS A 78 -1.06 6.42 -10.46
CA LYS A 78 -0.46 7.71 -10.85
C LYS A 78 -0.09 8.61 -9.67
N LEU A 79 0.19 8.05 -8.52
CA LEU A 79 0.62 8.81 -7.35
C LEU A 79 1.88 9.60 -7.67
N LYS A 80 1.90 10.88 -7.29
CA LYS A 80 3.05 11.79 -7.45
C LYS A 80 3.72 12.11 -6.12
N LYS A 81 3.01 11.96 -5.01
CA LYS A 81 3.52 12.19 -3.65
C LYS A 81 2.71 11.41 -2.62
N GLY A 82 3.21 11.38 -1.39
CA GLY A 82 2.46 10.95 -0.22
C GLY A 82 2.21 9.45 -0.13
N ALA A 83 1.28 9.13 0.75
CA ALA A 83 0.82 7.78 1.05
C ALA A 83 -0.65 7.77 1.50
N MET A 84 -1.29 6.62 1.37
CA MET A 84 -2.61 6.33 1.92
C MET A 84 -2.60 4.96 2.59
N ALA A 85 -3.38 4.81 3.67
CA ALA A 85 -3.47 3.55 4.41
C ALA A 85 -4.88 3.28 4.90
N SER A 86 -5.20 1.99 5.09
CA SER A 86 -6.47 1.51 5.63
C SER A 86 -6.28 0.30 6.52
N SER A 87 -7.03 0.22 7.61
CA SER A 87 -7.17 -0.98 8.44
C SER A 87 -8.38 -1.83 8.07
N ALA A 88 -9.25 -1.33 7.19
CA ALA A 88 -10.31 -2.11 6.55
C ALA A 88 -9.79 -2.61 5.20
N ALA A 89 -9.39 -3.87 5.14
CA ALA A 89 -8.77 -4.49 3.96
C ALA A 89 -9.08 -5.99 3.92
N PRO A 90 -10.20 -6.41 3.32
CA PRO A 90 -10.53 -7.82 3.23
C PRO A 90 -9.50 -8.58 2.36
N ASP A 91 -9.30 -9.91 2.57
CA ASP A 91 -10.12 -10.79 3.43
C ASP A 91 -9.65 -10.83 4.90
N ASP A 92 -8.41 -10.46 5.18
CA ASP A 92 -7.77 -10.64 6.48
C ASP A 92 -7.90 -9.43 7.39
N ASN A 93 -8.33 -8.28 6.84
CA ASN A 93 -8.41 -7.00 7.53
C ASN A 93 -7.10 -6.59 8.22
N ASN A 94 -5.97 -6.94 7.63
CA ASN A 94 -4.69 -6.41 8.00
C ASN A 94 -4.56 -4.93 7.55
N LEU A 95 -3.54 -4.24 8.03
CA LEU A 95 -3.31 -2.87 7.65
C LEU A 95 -2.61 -2.83 6.27
N VAL A 96 -3.25 -2.22 5.28
CA VAL A 96 -2.65 -1.96 3.97
C VAL A 96 -2.21 -0.51 3.86
N VAL A 97 -1.03 -0.28 3.30
CA VAL A 97 -0.49 1.05 3.03
C VAL A 97 0.15 1.10 1.65
N MET A 98 -0.09 2.17 0.93
CA MET A 98 0.48 2.45 -0.39
C MET A 98 1.01 3.87 -0.45
N GLY A 99 2.15 4.07 -1.13
CA GLY A 99 2.71 5.40 -1.31
C GLY A 99 3.95 5.40 -2.19
N VAL A 100 4.44 6.60 -2.46
CA VAL A 100 5.70 6.85 -3.19
C VAL A 100 6.79 7.42 -2.29
N ASN A 101 6.50 7.52 -1.00
CA ASN A 101 7.42 8.00 0.02
C ASN A 101 7.29 7.11 1.27
N ALA A 102 8.38 6.44 1.64
CA ALA A 102 8.40 5.52 2.79
C ALA A 102 8.19 6.23 4.14
N GLU A 103 8.52 7.52 4.24
CA GLU A 103 8.30 8.32 5.44
C GLU A 103 6.80 8.59 5.64
N ASP A 104 6.10 9.06 4.60
CA ASP A 104 4.65 9.26 4.62
C ASP A 104 3.90 7.94 4.85
N MET A 105 4.36 6.82 4.26
CA MET A 105 3.80 5.49 4.54
C MET A 105 3.95 5.11 6.02
N SER A 106 5.11 5.40 6.63
CA SER A 106 5.35 5.13 8.04
C SER A 106 4.47 5.98 8.95
N ILE A 107 4.29 7.27 8.62
CA ILE A 107 3.39 8.17 9.35
C ILE A 107 1.95 7.64 9.27
N ALA A 108 1.47 7.29 8.08
CA ALA A 108 0.13 6.75 7.88
C ALA A 108 -0.14 5.50 8.73
N VAL A 109 0.79 4.53 8.71
CA VAL A 109 0.68 3.30 9.50
C VAL A 109 0.68 3.59 11.00
N ASN A 110 1.63 4.38 11.50
CA ASN A 110 1.74 4.69 12.92
C ASN A 110 0.51 5.45 13.41
N TYR A 111 0.00 6.38 12.61
CA TYR A 111 -1.23 7.11 12.93
C TYR A 111 -2.43 6.18 13.07
N LEU A 112 -2.64 5.25 12.12
CA LEU A 112 -3.72 4.26 12.24
C LEU A 112 -3.58 3.36 13.47
N ILE A 113 -2.35 2.97 13.83
CA ILE A 113 -2.09 2.18 15.04
C ILE A 113 -2.48 2.97 16.30
N GLU A 114 -2.12 4.25 16.37
CA GLU A 114 -2.45 5.15 17.49
C GLU A 114 -3.95 5.42 17.61
N GLN A 115 -4.65 5.55 16.49
CA GLN A 115 -6.09 5.80 16.43
C GLN A 115 -6.94 4.52 16.58
N GLY A 116 -6.33 3.33 16.57
CA GLY A 116 -7.06 2.05 16.66
C GLY A 116 -7.67 1.58 15.35
N GLY A 117 -7.40 2.27 14.25
CA GLY A 117 -7.83 1.95 12.89
C GLY A 117 -8.55 3.08 12.18
N GLY A 118 -8.75 2.91 10.88
CA GLY A 118 -9.35 3.93 10.02
C GLY A 118 -8.82 3.90 8.60
N GLN A 119 -9.08 4.98 7.89
CA GLN A 119 -8.46 5.32 6.61
C GLN A 119 -7.74 6.66 6.75
N VAL A 120 -6.54 6.78 6.23
CA VAL A 120 -5.72 7.99 6.35
C VAL A 120 -4.99 8.30 5.05
N VAL A 121 -4.88 9.57 4.75
CA VAL A 121 -4.07 10.11 3.64
C VAL A 121 -3.02 11.06 4.21
N VAL A 122 -1.77 10.88 3.78
CA VAL A 122 -0.60 11.63 4.27
C VAL A 122 0.18 12.19 3.09
N ALA A 123 0.66 13.40 3.19
CA ALA A 123 1.65 13.94 2.27
C ALA A 123 2.55 14.96 2.97
N ASP A 124 3.82 14.97 2.58
CA ASP A 124 4.82 15.93 3.06
C ASP A 124 4.95 15.90 4.61
N GLY A 125 4.74 14.73 5.22
CA GLY A 125 4.81 14.52 6.66
C GLY A 125 3.54 14.88 7.44
N GLU A 126 2.49 15.34 6.78
CA GLU A 126 1.25 15.81 7.41
C GLU A 126 0.04 14.91 7.07
N ILE A 127 -0.86 14.73 8.04
CA ILE A 127 -2.15 14.07 7.81
C ILE A 127 -3.04 15.04 7.03
N LEU A 128 -3.41 14.65 5.81
CA LEU A 128 -4.32 15.46 4.98
C LEU A 128 -5.78 15.19 5.33
N GLU A 129 -6.13 13.91 5.57
CA GLU A 129 -7.48 13.52 5.97
C GLU A 129 -7.44 12.19 6.71
N PHE A 130 -8.40 11.97 7.63
CA PHE A 130 -8.53 10.75 8.41
C PHE A 130 -9.98 10.39 8.68
N LEU A 131 -10.41 9.21 8.26
CA LEU A 131 -11.70 8.62 8.60
C LEU A 131 -11.53 7.58 9.71
N PRO A 132 -11.99 7.81 10.95
CA PRO A 132 -11.89 6.86 12.04
C PRO A 132 -12.83 5.67 11.85
N LEU A 133 -12.32 4.47 12.16
CA LEU A 133 -13.09 3.21 12.21
C LEU A 133 -12.89 2.55 13.59
N PRO A 134 -13.53 3.08 14.65
CA PRO A 134 -13.22 2.70 16.02
C PRO A 134 -13.67 1.28 16.39
N VAL A 135 -14.59 0.69 15.63
CA VAL A 135 -15.08 -0.67 15.92
C VAL A 135 -14.22 -1.69 15.19
N GLY A 136 -13.23 -2.23 15.90
CA GLY A 136 -12.29 -3.24 15.40
C GLY A 136 -11.35 -2.73 14.29
N GLY A 137 -11.30 -1.43 14.05
CA GLY A 137 -10.55 -0.83 12.94
C GLY A 137 -11.22 -1.01 11.56
N ILE A 138 -12.50 -1.41 11.52
CA ILE A 138 -13.19 -1.82 10.29
C ILE A 138 -14.50 -1.07 10.10
N VAL A 139 -15.21 -0.77 11.21
CA VAL A 139 -16.55 -0.20 11.18
C VAL A 139 -16.57 1.12 11.97
N SER A 140 -17.31 2.09 11.45
CA SER A 140 -17.61 3.33 12.14
C SER A 140 -18.83 3.16 13.06
N ASP A 141 -18.85 3.95 14.12
CA ASP A 141 -20.00 4.12 15.04
C ASP A 141 -20.83 5.37 14.73
N ARG A 142 -20.52 6.06 13.61
CA ARG A 142 -21.22 7.27 13.18
C ARG A 142 -22.41 6.94 12.27
N GLU A 143 -23.29 7.95 12.10
CA GLU A 143 -24.41 7.83 11.18
C GLU A 143 -23.96 7.70 9.73
N PRO A 144 -24.69 6.93 8.88
CA PRO A 144 -24.29 6.65 7.50
C PRO A 144 -24.04 7.91 6.66
N GLU A 145 -24.82 8.97 6.86
CA GLU A 145 -24.68 10.23 6.14
C GLU A 145 -23.38 10.97 6.49
N GLU A 146 -22.93 10.90 7.75
CA GLU A 146 -21.65 11.46 8.18
C GLU A 146 -20.50 10.68 7.56
N ILE A 147 -20.59 9.33 7.53
CA ILE A 147 -19.57 8.49 6.91
C ILE A 147 -19.48 8.77 5.42
N ALA A 148 -20.60 8.81 4.71
CA ALA A 148 -20.61 9.09 3.28
C ALA A 148 -20.06 10.49 2.93
N ALA A 149 -20.23 11.46 3.82
CA ALA A 149 -19.60 12.77 3.67
C ALA A 149 -18.09 12.71 3.90
N HIS A 150 -17.64 11.97 4.90
CA HIS A 150 -16.22 11.84 5.26
C HIS A 150 -15.44 11.00 4.22
N GLU A 151 -16.03 9.93 3.67
CA GLU A 151 -15.45 9.15 2.57
C GLU A 151 -15.14 10.03 1.34
N LYS A 152 -16.00 11.01 1.04
CA LYS A 152 -15.71 11.98 -0.03
C LYS A 152 -14.49 12.85 0.25
N LEU A 153 -14.24 13.20 1.51
CA LEU A 153 -13.04 13.96 1.90
C LEU A 153 -11.79 13.11 1.79
N ILE A 154 -11.85 11.84 2.23
CA ILE A 154 -10.78 10.86 2.05
C ILE A 154 -10.46 10.66 0.57
N ASP A 155 -11.49 10.49 -0.29
CA ASP A 155 -11.29 10.32 -1.73
C ASP A 155 -10.65 11.58 -2.36
N GLN A 156 -11.09 12.76 -1.98
CA GLN A 156 -10.49 14.02 -2.45
C GLN A 156 -9.03 14.14 -2.02
N ALA A 157 -8.71 13.81 -0.76
CA ALA A 157 -7.36 13.81 -0.26
C ALA A 157 -6.49 12.79 -1.01
N ALA A 158 -6.97 11.55 -1.23
CA ALA A 158 -6.27 10.52 -1.98
C ALA A 158 -5.99 10.93 -3.44
N ARG A 159 -6.95 11.58 -4.09
CA ARG A 159 -6.75 12.13 -5.45
C ARG A 159 -5.76 13.28 -5.48
N SER A 160 -5.67 14.08 -4.42
CA SER A 160 -4.70 15.18 -4.32
C SER A 160 -3.24 14.69 -4.31
N LEU A 161 -3.00 13.39 -4.05
CA LEU A 161 -1.70 12.75 -4.20
C LEU A 161 -1.30 12.53 -5.68
N GLY A 162 -2.20 12.82 -6.63
CA GLY A 162 -1.98 12.69 -8.08
C GLY A 162 -2.84 11.61 -8.76
N SER A 163 -3.60 10.83 -8.01
CA SER A 163 -4.41 9.75 -8.56
C SER A 163 -5.59 10.28 -9.39
N ASP A 164 -5.79 9.67 -10.57
CA ASP A 164 -6.96 9.90 -11.42
C ASP A 164 -8.01 8.78 -11.33
N LEU A 165 -7.80 7.81 -10.43
CA LEU A 165 -8.77 6.76 -10.16
C LEU A 165 -10.08 7.36 -9.59
N PRO A 166 -11.23 6.78 -9.92
CA PRO A 166 -12.52 7.27 -9.40
C PRO A 166 -12.62 7.15 -7.87
N ASP A 167 -11.99 6.14 -7.27
CA ASP A 167 -11.98 5.89 -5.82
C ASP A 167 -10.66 5.17 -5.46
N PRO A 168 -9.55 5.89 -5.20
CA PRO A 168 -8.27 5.28 -4.93
C PRO A 168 -8.26 4.38 -3.69
N MET A 169 -9.02 4.74 -2.63
CA MET A 169 -9.09 3.94 -1.42
C MET A 169 -9.80 2.61 -1.65
N MET A 170 -10.89 2.61 -2.43
CA MET A 170 -11.60 1.39 -2.81
C MET A 170 -10.71 0.44 -3.62
N TYR A 171 -9.92 0.97 -4.56
CA TYR A 171 -8.98 0.14 -5.32
C TYR A 171 -7.91 -0.48 -4.40
N MET A 172 -7.40 0.26 -3.41
CA MET A 172 -6.46 -0.25 -2.43
C MET A 172 -7.10 -1.33 -1.53
N PHE A 173 -8.36 -1.14 -1.13
CA PHE A 173 -9.15 -2.09 -0.34
C PHE A 173 -9.22 -3.48 -0.99
N PHE A 174 -9.21 -3.56 -2.32
CA PHE A 174 -9.27 -4.84 -3.04
C PHE A 174 -7.91 -5.54 -3.19
N LEU A 175 -6.78 -4.89 -2.92
CA LEU A 175 -5.45 -5.49 -3.14
C LEU A 175 -5.19 -6.75 -2.30
N PRO A 176 -5.63 -6.85 -1.04
CA PRO A 176 -5.42 -8.04 -0.23
C PRO A 176 -6.32 -9.22 -0.58
N ILE A 177 -7.37 -9.04 -1.40
CA ILE A 177 -8.30 -10.12 -1.74
C ILE A 177 -7.62 -11.12 -2.66
N THR A 178 -7.25 -12.27 -2.10
CA THR A 178 -6.52 -13.33 -2.83
C THR A 178 -7.37 -14.08 -3.83
N ALA A 179 -8.69 -14.01 -3.71
CA ALA A 179 -9.64 -14.61 -4.67
C ALA A 179 -9.81 -13.80 -5.96
N ILE A 180 -9.24 -12.59 -6.05
CA ILE A 180 -9.24 -11.79 -7.27
C ILE A 180 -7.97 -12.07 -8.08
N PRO A 181 -8.08 -12.61 -9.30
CA PRO A 181 -6.91 -12.83 -10.16
C PRO A 181 -6.37 -11.50 -10.74
N ASP A 182 -5.09 -11.39 -11.18
CA ASP A 182 -4.12 -12.50 -11.14
C ASP A 182 -3.21 -12.42 -9.90
N TYR A 183 -3.04 -11.22 -9.32
CA TYR A 183 -2.11 -10.95 -8.23
C TYR A 183 -2.79 -10.29 -7.05
N ALA A 184 -2.33 -10.61 -5.85
CA ALA A 184 -2.76 -9.99 -4.59
C ALA A 184 -1.55 -9.73 -3.68
N ILE A 185 -1.77 -9.09 -2.54
CA ILE A 185 -0.76 -8.94 -1.50
C ILE A 185 -1.37 -9.23 -0.13
N THR A 186 -0.73 -10.10 0.65
CA THR A 186 -1.08 -10.42 2.04
C THR A 186 0.07 -10.05 2.97
N ASP A 187 -0.10 -10.20 4.27
CA ASP A 187 0.99 -10.04 5.24
C ASP A 187 2.12 -11.09 5.05
N ALA A 188 1.80 -12.23 4.44
CA ALA A 188 2.77 -13.29 4.10
C ALA A 188 3.56 -13.00 2.81
N GLY A 189 3.13 -12.05 1.99
CA GLY A 189 3.79 -11.68 0.72
C GLY A 189 2.80 -11.43 -0.41
N PRO A 190 3.32 -10.99 -1.58
CA PRO A 190 2.57 -10.98 -2.81
C PRO A 190 2.18 -12.40 -3.22
N VAL A 191 0.99 -12.55 -3.79
CA VAL A 191 0.38 -13.83 -4.17
C VAL A 191 0.13 -13.85 -5.67
N ASP A 192 0.55 -14.94 -6.31
CA ASP A 192 0.14 -15.31 -7.66
C ASP A 192 -1.08 -16.25 -7.52
N TYR A 193 -2.24 -15.77 -7.93
CA TYR A 193 -3.50 -16.53 -7.85
C TYR A 193 -3.48 -17.78 -8.76
N VAL A 194 -2.83 -17.70 -9.90
CA VAL A 194 -2.79 -18.82 -10.86
C VAL A 194 -1.85 -19.92 -10.38
N ALA A 195 -0.69 -19.53 -9.85
CA ALA A 195 0.30 -20.45 -9.29
C ALA A 195 -0.03 -20.93 -7.88
N LEU A 196 -0.98 -20.25 -7.18
CA LEU A 196 -1.35 -20.49 -5.78
C LEU A 196 -0.14 -20.44 -4.83
N THR A 197 0.74 -19.48 -5.04
CA THR A 197 1.97 -19.32 -4.24
C THR A 197 2.29 -17.85 -3.98
N THR A 198 3.08 -17.60 -2.95
CA THR A 198 3.72 -16.31 -2.74
C THR A 198 5.00 -16.20 -3.57
N PHE A 199 5.41 -14.98 -3.88
CA PHE A 199 6.64 -14.70 -4.63
C PHE A 199 7.38 -13.48 -4.08
N ASP A 200 8.69 -13.37 -4.40
CA ASP A 200 9.46 -12.16 -4.15
C ASP A 200 9.22 -11.17 -5.31
N PRO A 201 8.73 -9.95 -5.03
CA PRO A 201 8.51 -8.96 -6.09
C PRO A 201 9.81 -8.43 -6.70
N ILE A 202 10.97 -8.60 -6.03
CA ILE A 202 12.28 -8.23 -6.57
C ILE A 202 12.85 -9.44 -7.32
N LEU A 203 12.78 -9.40 -8.64
CA LEU A 203 13.13 -10.54 -9.50
C LEU A 203 14.63 -10.66 -9.76
N GLU A 204 15.31 -9.52 -9.90
CA GLU A 204 16.73 -9.44 -10.22
C GLU A 204 17.30 -8.11 -9.76
N VAL A 205 18.58 -8.09 -9.38
CA VAL A 205 19.32 -6.88 -9.02
C VAL A 205 20.63 -6.81 -9.80
N VAL A 206 20.98 -5.61 -10.26
CA VAL A 206 22.20 -5.34 -11.03
C VAL A 206 22.92 -4.16 -10.38
N GLU A 207 24.14 -4.40 -9.89
CA GLU A 207 25.00 -3.36 -9.33
C GLU A 207 25.59 -2.48 -10.43
N LYS A 208 25.63 -1.16 -10.21
CA LYS A 208 26.21 -0.18 -11.13
C LYS A 208 27.29 0.64 -10.45
#